data_bd0eddb1c5f053e21ab89b3b53311293
#
_entry.id   bd0eddb1c5f053e21ab89b3b53311293
#
_cell.length_a   1.000
_cell.length_b   1.000
_cell.length_c   1.000
_cell.angle_alpha   90.00
_cell.angle_beta   90.00
_cell.angle_gamma   90.00
#
_symmetry.space_group_name_H-M   'P 1'
#
loop_
_entity.id
_entity.type
_entity.pdbx_description
1 polymer ?
#
loop_
_entity_poly.entity_id
_entity_poly.type
_entity_poly.pdbx_seq_one_letter_code
_entity_poly.pdbx_strand_id
1 'polypeptide(L)'
;MARRSRPHTVQVPQGATTVRIPTQLGAKNAPPVFVVVSETRPSLSSRIARTVGGWAWHHRAAWAPTGYAVLAYGLVTVVHVIAPWMVFVLAPAAPVPLLGLWWTRAKYPERIGERPGRLLTTAVLAAGAVGWAAATVHYGPLTAPLAWAWAGLTVAAQSFWLVVRRSK
;
A
#
# COMPACT_ATOMS: atom_id res chain seq x y z
N MET A 1 21.52 -39.72 55.54
CA MET A 1 22.41 -38.89 54.75
C MET A 1 21.57 -38.05 53.80
N ALA A 2 21.37 -36.78 54.12
CA ALA A 2 20.53 -35.89 53.31
C ALA A 2 21.37 -35.25 52.14
N ARG A 3 21.00 -35.55 50.90
CA ARG A 3 21.61 -34.99 49.70
C ARG A 3 21.18 -33.53 49.56
N ARG A 4 22.05 -32.59 49.88
CA ARG A 4 21.85 -31.15 49.61
C ARG A 4 21.84 -30.96 48.11
N SER A 5 20.65 -30.70 47.55
CA SER A 5 20.49 -30.23 46.15
C SER A 5 21.09 -28.83 46.02
N ARG A 6 22.11 -28.68 45.16
CA ARG A 6 22.71 -27.39 44.82
C ARG A 6 21.68 -26.52 44.09
N PRO A 7 21.57 -25.23 44.43
CA PRO A 7 20.69 -24.34 43.69
C PRO A 7 21.21 -24.18 42.27
N HIS A 8 20.38 -24.50 41.30
CA HIS A 8 20.64 -24.22 39.89
C HIS A 8 20.43 -22.72 39.65
N THR A 9 21.53 -22.01 39.38
CA THR A 9 21.49 -20.61 38.94
C THR A 9 21.08 -20.60 37.47
N VAL A 10 19.86 -20.19 37.18
CA VAL A 10 19.40 -19.95 35.80
C VAL A 10 19.88 -18.55 35.41
N GLN A 11 20.80 -18.46 34.43
CA GLN A 11 21.16 -17.18 33.84
C GLN A 11 19.97 -16.65 33.04
N VAL A 12 19.37 -15.56 33.53
CA VAL A 12 18.29 -14.86 32.85
C VAL A 12 18.92 -13.92 31.83
N PRO A 13 18.55 -14.04 30.53
CA PRO A 13 19.06 -13.12 29.51
C PRO A 13 18.66 -11.68 29.81
N GLN A 14 19.56 -10.73 29.54
CA GLN A 14 19.32 -9.31 29.77
C GLN A 14 18.07 -8.86 28.98
N GLY A 15 17.03 -8.39 29.67
CA GLY A 15 15.79 -7.89 29.10
C GLY A 15 14.55 -8.78 29.28
N ALA A 16 14.66 -9.89 30.01
CA ALA A 16 13.49 -10.71 30.35
C ALA A 16 12.77 -10.14 31.60
N THR A 17 11.46 -9.94 31.48
CA THR A 17 10.61 -9.54 32.61
C THR A 17 10.23 -10.78 33.40
N THR A 18 10.65 -10.85 34.68
CA THR A 18 10.27 -11.95 35.57
C THR A 18 8.95 -11.62 36.24
N VAL A 19 7.94 -12.42 36.00
CA VAL A 19 6.66 -12.32 36.71
C VAL A 19 6.65 -13.33 37.84
N ARG A 20 6.57 -12.86 39.09
CA ARG A 20 6.42 -13.69 40.27
C ARG A 20 4.93 -14.06 40.41
N ILE A 21 4.59 -15.31 40.15
CA ILE A 21 3.23 -15.79 40.37
C ILE A 21 3.11 -16.12 41.89
N PRO A 22 2.19 -15.47 42.61
CA PRO A 22 1.96 -15.83 44.01
C PRO A 22 1.44 -17.28 44.09
N THR A 23 2.09 -18.11 44.85
CA THR A 23 1.72 -19.50 45.10
C THR A 23 0.33 -19.53 45.72
N GLN A 24 -0.58 -20.32 45.15
CA GLN A 24 -1.92 -20.49 45.70
C GLN A 24 -1.87 -20.96 47.16
N LEU A 25 -2.76 -20.38 47.97
CA LEU A 25 -2.91 -20.70 49.38
C LEU A 25 -3.09 -22.23 49.57
N GLY A 26 -2.09 -22.91 50.12
CA GLY A 26 -2.21 -24.28 50.51
C GLY A 26 -0.91 -25.10 50.63
N ALA A 27 0.14 -24.72 49.94
CA ALA A 27 1.41 -25.47 50.01
C ALA A 27 2.48 -24.69 50.74
N LYS A 28 2.62 -24.91 52.06
CA LYS A 28 3.57 -24.21 52.94
C LYS A 28 5.05 -24.35 52.54
N ASN A 29 5.41 -25.20 51.55
CA ASN A 29 6.82 -25.47 51.18
C ASN A 29 7.01 -25.65 49.66
N ALA A 30 6.13 -25.11 48.79
CA ALA A 30 6.39 -25.16 47.37
C ALA A 30 7.41 -24.09 46.94
N PRO A 31 8.45 -24.44 46.16
CA PRO A 31 9.42 -23.47 45.71
C PRO A 31 8.73 -22.49 44.73
N PRO A 32 9.09 -21.19 44.76
CA PRO A 32 8.50 -20.21 43.84
C PRO A 32 8.82 -20.59 42.40
N VAL A 33 7.76 -20.71 41.58
CA VAL A 33 7.90 -20.93 40.13
C VAL A 33 8.15 -19.58 39.45
N PHE A 34 9.33 -19.41 38.88
CA PHE A 34 9.65 -18.26 38.06
C PHE A 34 9.36 -18.59 36.59
N VAL A 35 8.37 -17.94 36.00
CA VAL A 35 8.14 -18.02 34.58
C VAL A 35 8.91 -16.88 33.92
N VAL A 36 9.96 -17.22 33.19
CA VAL A 36 10.71 -16.26 32.38
C VAL A 36 9.96 -16.09 31.07
N VAL A 37 9.19 -15.01 30.95
CA VAL A 37 8.58 -14.63 29.68
C VAL A 37 9.61 -13.86 28.89
N SER A 38 10.20 -14.48 27.88
CA SER A 38 11.05 -13.78 26.91
C SER A 38 10.17 -12.91 26.03
N GLU A 39 9.96 -11.64 26.39
CA GLU A 39 9.41 -10.67 25.47
C GLU A 39 10.41 -10.49 24.32
N THR A 40 10.13 -11.10 23.18
CA THR A 40 10.80 -10.78 21.92
C THR A 40 10.47 -9.32 21.59
N ARG A 41 11.34 -8.39 21.98
CA ARG A 41 11.18 -6.98 21.62
C ARG A 41 11.06 -6.91 20.09
N PRO A 42 9.95 -6.37 19.56
CA PRO A 42 9.78 -6.28 18.12
C PRO A 42 10.95 -5.49 17.54
N SER A 43 11.56 -5.99 16.47
CA SER A 43 12.69 -5.36 15.79
C SER A 43 12.36 -3.91 15.41
N LEU A 44 13.35 -3.03 15.32
CA LEU A 44 13.16 -1.63 14.92
C LEU A 44 12.40 -1.56 13.57
N SER A 45 12.74 -2.45 12.64
CA SER A 45 12.05 -2.56 11.35
C SER A 45 10.55 -2.86 11.49
N SER A 46 10.17 -3.75 12.42
CA SER A 46 8.76 -4.07 12.66
C SER A 46 7.99 -2.92 13.33
N ARG A 47 8.66 -2.13 14.18
CA ARG A 47 8.07 -0.92 14.77
C ARG A 47 7.85 0.16 13.73
N ILE A 48 8.86 0.44 12.89
CA ILE A 48 8.74 1.38 11.77
C ILE A 48 7.65 0.93 10.81
N ALA A 49 7.63 -0.34 10.42
CA ALA A 49 6.61 -0.89 9.53
C ALA A 49 5.18 -0.73 10.09
N ARG A 50 4.98 -0.96 11.38
CA ARG A 50 3.67 -0.75 12.04
C ARG A 50 3.28 0.73 12.09
N THR A 51 4.21 1.61 12.43
CA THR A 51 3.93 3.06 12.51
C THR A 51 3.61 3.62 11.13
N VAL A 52 4.46 3.33 10.12
CA VAL A 52 4.26 3.76 8.73
C VAL A 52 3.01 3.12 8.13
N GLY A 53 2.82 1.81 8.35
CA GLY A 53 1.64 1.09 7.89
C GLY A 53 0.35 1.63 8.52
N GLY A 54 0.34 1.90 9.82
CA GLY A 54 -0.79 2.52 10.52
C GLY A 54 -1.11 3.92 10.00
N TRP A 55 -0.09 4.76 9.81
CA TRP A 55 -0.25 6.08 9.23
C TRP A 55 -0.78 6.02 7.79
N ALA A 56 -0.20 5.17 6.94
CA ALA A 56 -0.65 4.97 5.56
C ALA A 56 -2.09 4.46 5.50
N TRP A 57 -2.45 3.54 6.39
CA TRP A 57 -3.82 3.02 6.49
C TRP A 57 -4.84 4.08 6.89
N HIS A 58 -4.50 4.93 7.86
CA HIS A 58 -5.37 6.06 8.26
C HIS A 58 -5.54 7.09 7.13
N HIS A 59 -4.49 7.30 6.33
CA HIS A 59 -4.49 8.25 5.22
C HIS A 59 -4.75 7.60 3.86
N ARG A 60 -5.19 6.33 3.82
CA ARG A 60 -5.37 5.55 2.58
C ARG A 60 -6.21 6.26 1.51
N ALA A 61 -7.25 6.99 1.94
CA ALA A 61 -8.10 7.73 1.00
C ALA A 61 -7.38 8.95 0.37
N ALA A 62 -6.39 9.52 1.04
CA ALA A 62 -5.57 10.60 0.48
C ALA A 62 -4.52 10.07 -0.51
N TRP A 63 -3.97 8.87 -0.26
CA TRP A 63 -2.92 8.26 -1.05
C TRP A 63 -3.43 7.27 -2.11
N ALA A 64 -4.76 7.13 -2.24
CA ALA A 64 -5.36 6.18 -3.16
C ALA A 64 -4.82 6.28 -4.61
N PRO A 65 -4.72 7.46 -5.26
CA PRO A 65 -4.18 7.55 -6.62
C PRO A 65 -2.75 7.04 -6.74
N THR A 66 -1.87 7.38 -5.77
CA THR A 66 -0.48 6.90 -5.75
C THR A 66 -0.42 5.39 -5.55
N GLY A 67 -1.25 4.83 -4.66
CA GLY A 67 -1.35 3.39 -4.45
C GLY A 67 -1.78 2.65 -5.73
N TYR A 68 -2.79 3.15 -6.41
CA TYR A 68 -3.22 2.61 -7.70
C TYR A 68 -2.17 2.75 -8.79
N ALA A 69 -1.42 3.86 -8.83
CA ALA A 69 -0.33 4.05 -9.78
C ALA A 69 0.79 3.02 -9.59
N VAL A 70 1.18 2.74 -8.34
CA VAL A 70 2.19 1.71 -8.01
C VAL A 70 1.70 0.32 -8.41
N LEU A 71 0.44 -0.02 -8.10
CA LEU A 71 -0.16 -1.30 -8.50
C LEU A 71 -0.24 -1.42 -10.03
N ALA A 72 -0.64 -0.35 -10.73
CA ALA A 72 -0.69 -0.33 -12.18
C ALA A 72 0.69 -0.54 -12.79
N TYR A 73 1.73 0.11 -12.25
CA TYR A 73 3.12 -0.09 -12.70
C TYR A 73 3.55 -1.55 -12.57
N GLY A 74 3.31 -2.17 -11.40
CA GLY A 74 3.62 -3.58 -11.18
C GLY A 74 2.84 -4.51 -12.13
N LEU A 75 1.53 -4.26 -12.29
CA LEU A 75 0.68 -5.04 -13.17
C LEU A 75 1.13 -4.95 -14.63
N VAL A 76 1.40 -3.73 -15.13
CA VAL A 76 1.84 -3.52 -16.51
C VAL A 76 3.21 -4.16 -16.77
N THR A 77 4.11 -4.16 -15.77
CA THR A 77 5.39 -4.87 -15.86
C THR A 77 5.19 -6.39 -16.02
N VAL A 78 4.27 -6.97 -15.25
CA VAL A 78 3.92 -8.39 -15.37
C VAL A 78 3.29 -8.68 -16.75
N VAL A 79 2.36 -7.84 -17.20
CA VAL A 79 1.70 -7.98 -18.51
C VAL A 79 2.70 -7.87 -19.66
N HIS A 80 3.69 -6.98 -19.58
CA HIS A 80 4.76 -6.88 -20.59
C HIS A 80 5.49 -8.22 -20.80
N VAL A 81 5.75 -8.95 -19.70
CA VAL A 81 6.47 -10.23 -19.75
C VAL A 81 5.58 -11.40 -20.19
N ILE A 82 4.35 -11.47 -19.66
CA ILE A 82 3.46 -12.63 -19.86
C ILE A 82 2.58 -12.49 -21.12
N ALA A 83 2.14 -11.28 -21.44
CA ALA A 83 1.15 -11.03 -22.46
C ALA A 83 1.44 -9.77 -23.29
N PRO A 84 2.55 -9.71 -24.06
CA PRO A 84 2.90 -8.52 -24.84
C PRO A 84 1.84 -8.17 -25.90
N TRP A 85 1.03 -9.14 -26.33
CA TRP A 85 -0.08 -8.92 -27.25
C TRP A 85 -1.18 -7.99 -26.69
N MET A 86 -1.21 -7.78 -25.37
CA MET A 86 -2.16 -6.85 -24.74
C MET A 86 -2.03 -5.41 -25.25
N VAL A 87 -0.92 -5.04 -25.86
CA VAL A 87 -0.77 -3.73 -26.51
C VAL A 87 -1.86 -3.49 -27.56
N PHE A 88 -2.25 -4.51 -28.33
CA PHE A 88 -3.31 -4.40 -29.35
C PHE A 88 -4.70 -4.14 -28.76
N VAL A 89 -4.89 -4.40 -27.48
CA VAL A 89 -6.12 -4.09 -26.74
C VAL A 89 -6.01 -2.73 -26.05
N LEU A 90 -4.89 -2.45 -25.41
CA LEU A 90 -4.67 -1.22 -24.64
C LEU A 90 -4.52 0.01 -25.53
N ALA A 91 -3.85 -0.11 -26.69
CA ALA A 91 -3.65 1.02 -27.59
C ALA A 91 -4.98 1.60 -28.12
N PRO A 92 -5.92 0.81 -28.67
CA PRO A 92 -7.23 1.33 -29.08
C PRO A 92 -8.13 1.70 -27.88
N ALA A 93 -7.89 1.17 -26.68
CA ALA A 93 -8.63 1.54 -25.49
C ALA A 93 -8.21 2.93 -24.94
N ALA A 94 -7.01 3.42 -25.25
CA ALA A 94 -6.51 4.70 -24.75
C ALA A 94 -7.41 5.92 -25.08
N PRO A 95 -7.98 6.09 -26.28
CA PRO A 95 -8.86 7.20 -26.59
C PRO A 95 -10.29 7.03 -26.04
N VAL A 96 -10.68 5.84 -25.59
CA VAL A 96 -12.07 5.54 -25.17
C VAL A 96 -12.60 6.52 -24.09
N PRO A 97 -11.85 6.91 -23.05
CA PRO A 97 -12.34 7.86 -22.07
C PRO A 97 -12.67 9.24 -22.66
N LEU A 98 -11.88 9.69 -23.64
CA LEU A 98 -12.10 10.97 -24.33
C LEU A 98 -13.27 10.89 -25.28
N LEU A 99 -13.37 9.81 -26.06
CA LEU A 99 -14.50 9.55 -26.96
C LEU A 99 -15.80 9.42 -26.18
N GLY A 100 -15.77 8.72 -25.02
CA GLY A 100 -16.92 8.62 -24.12
C GLY A 100 -17.37 9.98 -23.58
N LEU A 101 -16.42 10.83 -23.18
CA LEU A 101 -16.73 12.19 -22.77
C LEU A 101 -17.31 13.03 -23.91
N TRP A 102 -16.71 12.96 -25.09
CA TRP A 102 -17.21 13.65 -26.28
C TRP A 102 -18.64 13.21 -26.62
N TRP A 103 -18.89 11.89 -26.65
CA TRP A 103 -20.22 11.31 -26.91
C TRP A 103 -21.26 11.78 -25.90
N THR A 104 -20.92 11.70 -24.60
CA THR A 104 -21.84 12.12 -23.52
C THR A 104 -22.14 13.62 -23.60
N ARG A 105 -21.14 14.43 -23.96
CA ARG A 105 -21.32 15.87 -24.15
C ARG A 105 -22.21 16.20 -25.37
N ALA A 106 -22.07 15.45 -26.44
CA ALA A 106 -22.87 15.64 -27.66
C ALA A 106 -24.32 15.20 -27.46
N LYS A 107 -24.54 14.08 -26.74
CA LYS A 107 -25.88 13.47 -26.63
C LYS A 107 -26.66 13.91 -25.40
N TYR A 108 -25.96 14.24 -24.31
CA TYR A 108 -26.55 14.55 -23.00
C TYR A 108 -25.92 15.80 -22.37
N PRO A 109 -26.01 16.97 -22.99
CA PRO A 109 -25.37 18.20 -22.48
C PRO A 109 -25.80 18.54 -21.06
N GLU A 110 -27.06 18.26 -20.71
CA GLU A 110 -27.66 18.54 -19.40
C GLU A 110 -27.05 17.70 -18.25
N ARG A 111 -26.50 16.50 -18.56
CA ARG A 111 -25.91 15.62 -17.55
C ARG A 111 -24.49 16.02 -17.16
N ILE A 112 -23.81 16.87 -17.93
CA ILE A 112 -22.43 17.27 -17.69
C ILE A 112 -22.33 18.25 -16.50
N GLY A 113 -23.47 18.88 -16.13
CA GLY A 113 -23.59 19.68 -14.94
C GLY A 113 -22.64 20.89 -14.86
N GLU A 114 -22.53 21.47 -13.69
CA GLU A 114 -21.77 22.71 -13.43
C GLU A 114 -20.24 22.56 -13.44
N ARG A 115 -19.69 21.37 -13.68
CA ARG A 115 -18.25 21.10 -13.51
C ARG A 115 -17.62 20.35 -14.68
N PRO A 116 -17.70 20.88 -15.93
CA PRO A 116 -17.17 20.23 -17.12
C PRO A 116 -15.64 20.01 -17.05
N GLY A 117 -14.91 20.88 -16.38
CA GLY A 117 -13.46 20.78 -16.21
C GLY A 117 -13.03 19.51 -15.45
N ARG A 118 -13.80 19.07 -14.45
CA ARG A 118 -13.45 17.84 -13.71
C ARG A 118 -13.59 16.59 -14.56
N LEU A 119 -14.66 16.51 -15.35
CA LEU A 119 -14.89 15.39 -16.26
C LEU A 119 -13.81 15.34 -17.35
N LEU A 120 -13.43 16.49 -17.90
CA LEU A 120 -12.34 16.58 -18.88
C LEU A 120 -11.02 16.11 -18.26
N THR A 121 -10.66 16.62 -17.07
CA THR A 121 -9.41 16.22 -16.40
C THR A 121 -9.40 14.72 -16.09
N THR A 122 -10.49 14.14 -15.61
CA THR A 122 -10.56 12.69 -15.37
C THR A 122 -10.44 11.88 -16.66
N ALA A 123 -11.06 12.31 -17.75
CA ALA A 123 -10.97 11.63 -19.04
C ALA A 123 -9.55 11.70 -19.61
N VAL A 124 -8.88 12.86 -19.51
CA VAL A 124 -7.49 13.04 -19.96
C VAL A 124 -6.53 12.18 -19.13
N LEU A 125 -6.68 12.19 -17.80
CA LEU A 125 -5.85 11.35 -16.92
C LEU A 125 -6.07 9.85 -17.19
N ALA A 126 -7.32 9.43 -17.40
CA ALA A 126 -7.63 8.04 -17.72
C ALA A 126 -7.05 7.63 -19.08
N ALA A 127 -7.23 8.46 -20.12
CA ALA A 127 -6.64 8.22 -21.44
C ALA A 127 -5.11 8.17 -21.40
N GLY A 128 -4.49 9.11 -20.66
CA GLY A 128 -3.05 9.14 -20.44
C GLY A 128 -2.53 7.89 -19.73
N ALA A 129 -3.23 7.42 -18.70
CA ALA A 129 -2.86 6.22 -17.96
C ALA A 129 -2.94 4.95 -18.83
N VAL A 130 -3.99 4.80 -19.64
CA VAL A 130 -4.14 3.66 -20.57
C VAL A 130 -3.11 3.73 -21.68
N GLY A 131 -2.85 4.92 -22.25
CA GLY A 131 -1.84 5.14 -23.28
C GLY A 131 -0.43 4.85 -22.75
N TRP A 132 -0.12 5.30 -21.53
CA TRP A 132 1.12 4.96 -20.86
C TRP A 132 1.25 3.44 -20.65
N ALA A 133 0.17 2.76 -20.21
CA ALA A 133 0.19 1.31 -20.02
C ALA A 133 0.44 0.58 -21.36
N ALA A 134 -0.22 1.00 -22.44
CA ALA A 134 0.02 0.45 -23.77
C ALA A 134 1.48 0.62 -24.23
N ALA A 135 2.03 1.83 -24.06
CA ALA A 135 3.42 2.12 -24.39
C ALA A 135 4.39 1.29 -23.53
N THR A 136 4.10 1.13 -22.23
CA THR A 136 4.94 0.34 -21.31
C THR A 136 4.88 -1.15 -21.65
N VAL A 137 3.73 -1.69 -22.03
CA VAL A 137 3.61 -3.07 -22.52
C VAL A 137 4.42 -3.28 -23.79
N HIS A 138 4.49 -2.28 -24.67
CA HIS A 138 5.21 -2.38 -25.93
C HIS A 138 6.73 -2.22 -25.77
N TYR A 139 7.16 -1.14 -25.11
CA TYR A 139 8.58 -0.75 -25.03
C TYR A 139 9.30 -1.24 -23.78
N GLY A 140 8.56 -1.73 -22.78
CA GLY A 140 9.08 -2.14 -21.47
C GLY A 140 9.02 -1.02 -20.41
N PRO A 141 8.90 -1.42 -19.13
CA PRO A 141 8.70 -0.49 -18.00
C PRO A 141 9.93 0.34 -17.63
N LEU A 142 11.13 -0.10 -18.02
CA LEU A 142 12.39 0.52 -17.60
C LEU A 142 12.90 1.60 -18.56
N THR A 143 12.15 1.97 -19.57
CA THR A 143 12.53 3.07 -20.47
C THR A 143 12.38 4.42 -19.76
N ALA A 144 13.45 5.21 -19.72
CA ALA A 144 13.49 6.49 -19.00
C ALA A 144 12.30 7.43 -19.32
N PRO A 145 11.89 7.65 -20.60
CA PRO A 145 10.78 8.55 -20.89
C PRO A 145 9.44 8.02 -20.33
N LEU A 146 9.21 6.70 -20.30
CA LEU A 146 7.98 6.13 -19.75
C LEU A 146 7.94 6.19 -18.22
N ALA A 147 9.10 6.07 -17.55
CA ALA A 147 9.19 6.24 -16.11
C ALA A 147 8.87 7.70 -15.70
N TRP A 148 9.38 8.69 -16.45
CA TRP A 148 9.04 10.10 -16.21
C TRP A 148 7.57 10.40 -16.52
N ALA A 149 7.02 9.85 -17.59
CA ALA A 149 5.60 9.98 -17.93
C ALA A 149 4.71 9.40 -16.82
N TRP A 150 5.07 8.22 -16.28
CA TRP A 150 4.36 7.63 -15.14
C TRP A 150 4.43 8.53 -13.90
N ALA A 151 5.61 9.04 -13.56
CA ALA A 151 5.76 9.94 -12.42
C ALA A 151 4.90 11.21 -12.59
N GLY A 152 4.93 11.81 -13.76
CA GLY A 152 4.12 12.99 -14.09
C GLY A 152 2.62 12.74 -13.99
N LEU A 153 2.14 11.62 -14.54
CA LEU A 153 0.73 11.20 -14.44
C LEU A 153 0.31 10.94 -12.99
N THR A 154 1.18 10.30 -12.22
CA THR A 154 0.92 10.03 -10.79
C THR A 154 0.80 11.33 -10.00
N VAL A 155 1.71 12.27 -10.19
CA VAL A 155 1.68 13.59 -9.53
C VAL A 155 0.43 14.37 -9.95
N ALA A 156 0.10 14.38 -11.24
CA ALA A 156 -1.09 15.05 -11.75
C ALA A 156 -2.39 14.45 -11.16
N ALA A 157 -2.51 13.12 -11.16
CA ALA A 157 -3.65 12.41 -10.57
C ALA A 157 -3.77 12.68 -9.07
N GLN A 158 -2.66 12.65 -8.33
CA GLN A 158 -2.63 12.93 -6.90
C GLN A 158 -3.03 14.37 -6.60
N SER A 159 -2.50 15.33 -7.34
CA SER A 159 -2.82 16.75 -7.18
C SER A 159 -4.30 17.01 -7.46
N PHE A 160 -4.81 16.48 -8.56
CA PHE A 160 -6.22 16.58 -8.90
C PHE A 160 -7.11 15.98 -7.82
N TRP A 161 -6.77 14.79 -7.31
CA TRP A 161 -7.50 14.13 -6.24
C TRP A 161 -7.56 14.98 -4.97
N LEU A 162 -6.45 15.58 -4.55
CA LEU A 162 -6.39 16.43 -3.37
C LEU A 162 -7.25 17.70 -3.54
N VAL A 163 -7.24 18.32 -4.73
CA VAL A 163 -8.09 19.48 -5.04
C VAL A 163 -9.57 19.10 -4.97
N VAL A 164 -9.96 17.98 -5.60
CA VAL A 164 -11.36 17.52 -5.60
C VAL A 164 -11.83 17.19 -4.19
N ARG A 165 -10.96 16.62 -3.35
CA ARG A 165 -11.29 16.26 -1.97
C ARG A 165 -11.46 17.48 -1.06
N ARG A 166 -10.68 18.55 -1.28
CA ARG A 166 -10.78 19.79 -0.49
C ARG A 166 -12.03 20.62 -0.82
N SER A 167 -12.63 20.37 -1.97
CA SER A 167 -13.79 21.13 -2.47
C SER A 167 -15.14 20.45 -2.16
N LYS A 168 -15.12 19.40 -1.34
CA LYS A 168 -16.29 18.76 -0.71
C LYS A 168 -16.43 19.22 0.73
#